data_5c6e0cca1242b7d7933447a60319137c
#
_entry.id   5c6e0cca1242b7d7933447a60319137c
#
_cell.length_a   1.000
_cell.length_b   1.000
_cell.length_c   1.000
_cell.angle_alpha   90.00
_cell.angle_beta   90.00
_cell.angle_gamma   90.00
#
_symmetry.space_group_name_H-M   'P 1'
#
loop_
_entity.id
_entity.type
_entity.pdbx_description
1 polymer ?
#
loop_
_entity_poly.entity_id
_entity_poly.type
_entity_poly.pdbx_seq_one_letter_code
_entity_poly.pdbx_strand_id
1 'polypeptide(L)'
;INQIKEAEDKLLSQYEDAFRENTAADKQAKTSQEYSELRHNLRTPLNAIIGYSEILMEDFEDDLSEECLKDLNTILTLSRETETAIERFVDFIKGDLNEKAAEDSEQGQIQNAESLFRSLGDIDYSLDIDDYLKGSDVLIVDDNKTNCEVLERRLTQNGLSCRVALDGTTAIKEVDAKTPDLILLDVMLPDINGLELLKRFRKNHDRDELPIIMVSAFNDVDSTAKCIKLGASDYLPKPLNGTILMAKSIASLEAKYFRAREQELLKELNLKATTCPLTGIYNRQVVFDKIEECFEKLTQEKGYEFSLLSMDIDFFKSINDTYGHPGGDEVLKAVANGLRDACGENVIGRVGGEEFIAVLENKEGMSLNDYCENIRKAVVDLSIPFQDVEINITISGGVINSSEVKDQEELVNLADERLYKAKEGGRNQFIYS
;
A
#
# COMPACT_ATOMS: atom_id res chain seq x y z
N ILE A 1 -20.43 -1.41 44.02
CA ILE A 1 -20.95 -0.04 44.18
C ILE A 1 -20.33 0.62 45.41
N ASN A 2 -20.37 0.04 46.64
CA ASN A 2 -19.76 0.64 47.81
C ASN A 2 -18.25 0.80 47.74
N GLN A 3 -17.52 -0.16 47.12
CA GLN A 3 -16.07 -0.08 46.96
C GLN A 3 -15.65 0.96 45.90
N ILE A 4 -16.48 1.19 44.89
CA ILE A 4 -16.25 2.22 43.87
C ILE A 4 -16.45 3.60 44.48
N LYS A 5 -17.49 3.79 45.29
CA LYS A 5 -17.76 5.03 45.98
C LYS A 5 -16.69 5.37 47.04
N GLU A 6 -16.18 4.37 47.74
CA GLU A 6 -15.08 4.52 48.68
C GLU A 6 -13.75 4.86 48.02
N ALA A 7 -13.50 4.33 46.79
CA ALA A 7 -12.38 4.69 45.96
C ALA A 7 -12.49 6.11 45.39
N GLU A 8 -13.72 6.53 45.05
CA GLU A 8 -14.03 7.89 44.55
C GLU A 8 -13.83 8.93 45.65
N ASP A 9 -14.36 8.70 46.86
CA ASP A 9 -14.18 9.58 48.03
C ASP A 9 -12.68 9.67 48.44
N LYS A 10 -11.94 8.58 48.35
CA LYS A 10 -10.50 8.54 48.65
C LYS A 10 -9.68 9.30 47.60
N LEU A 11 -10.06 9.20 46.33
CA LEU A 11 -9.44 9.95 45.25
C LEU A 11 -9.68 11.45 45.38
N LEU A 12 -10.94 11.85 45.67
CA LEU A 12 -11.29 13.26 45.90
C LEU A 12 -10.53 13.83 47.08
N SER A 13 -10.43 13.11 48.20
CA SER A 13 -9.66 13.54 49.38
C SER A 13 -8.16 13.72 49.09
N GLN A 14 -7.54 12.79 48.34
CA GLN A 14 -6.13 12.90 47.98
C GLN A 14 -5.86 14.10 47.06
N TYR A 15 -6.82 14.46 46.23
CA TYR A 15 -6.68 15.63 45.31
C TYR A 15 -6.97 16.95 46.05
N GLU A 16 -7.86 17.01 47.02
CA GLU A 16 -8.08 18.22 47.84
C GLU A 16 -6.80 18.57 48.66
N ASP A 17 -6.10 17.56 49.15
CA ASP A 17 -4.86 17.77 49.92
C ASP A 17 -3.68 18.22 49.02
N ALA A 18 -3.52 17.65 47.80
CA ALA A 18 -2.54 18.06 46.82
C ALA A 18 -2.78 19.50 46.30
N PHE A 19 -4.04 19.94 46.26
CA PHE A 19 -4.42 21.28 45.85
C PHE A 19 -4.10 22.36 46.92
N ARG A 20 -4.11 22.03 48.22
CA ARG A 20 -3.81 22.95 49.33
C ARG A 20 -2.30 23.26 49.46
N GLU A 21 -1.43 22.37 49.06
CA GLU A 21 0.03 22.52 49.19
C GLU A 21 0.67 23.35 48.09
N ASN A 22 0.01 23.71 46.99
CA ASN A 22 0.62 24.29 45.78
C ASN A 22 0.18 25.72 45.46
N THR A 23 -0.01 26.58 46.44
CA THR A 23 -0.22 28.02 46.24
C THR A 23 1.04 28.77 46.52
N ALA A 24 1.91 28.98 45.56
CA ALA A 24 2.65 30.18 45.17
C ALA A 24 3.95 29.88 44.39
N ALA A 25 4.12 30.57 43.30
CA ALA A 25 5.39 30.85 42.60
C ALA A 25 6.20 29.67 42.02
N ASP A 26 5.82 29.23 40.83
CA ASP A 26 6.68 28.88 39.67
C ASP A 26 5.84 28.25 38.52
N LYS A 27 4.93 29.03 37.97
CA LYS A 27 3.68 28.53 37.38
C LYS A 27 3.56 28.60 35.85
N GLN A 28 4.59 28.58 35.04
CA GLN A 28 4.30 28.66 33.59
C GLN A 28 4.90 27.61 32.66
N ALA A 29 5.90 26.85 33.04
CA ALA A 29 6.54 25.88 32.15
C ALA A 29 6.36 24.39 32.54
N LYS A 30 6.14 24.08 33.83
CA LYS A 30 5.92 22.68 34.29
C LYS A 30 4.48 22.19 34.17
N THR A 31 3.54 23.10 34.11
CA THR A 31 2.10 22.84 34.30
C THR A 31 1.44 22.01 33.18
N SER A 32 1.84 22.13 31.93
CA SER A 32 1.14 21.45 30.82
C SER A 32 1.42 19.94 30.78
N GLN A 33 2.63 19.54 31.15
CA GLN A 33 3.03 18.11 31.14
C GLN A 33 2.46 17.36 32.35
N GLU A 34 2.47 18.00 33.51
CA GLU A 34 1.90 17.43 34.74
C GLU A 34 0.37 17.24 34.63
N TYR A 35 -0.36 18.14 34.00
CA TYR A 35 -1.80 17.97 33.74
C TYR A 35 -2.09 16.90 32.68
N SER A 36 -1.22 16.72 31.72
CA SER A 36 -1.33 15.63 30.74
C SER A 36 -1.15 14.26 31.39
N GLU A 37 -0.14 14.14 32.28
CA GLU A 37 0.13 12.93 33.05
C GLU A 37 -1.03 12.63 34.04
N LEU A 38 -1.55 13.65 34.70
CA LEU A 38 -2.71 13.50 35.60
C LEU A 38 -3.94 12.98 34.86
N ARG A 39 -4.25 13.56 33.69
CA ARG A 39 -5.34 13.12 32.83
C ARG A 39 -5.15 11.66 32.41
N HIS A 40 -3.94 11.31 31.98
CA HIS A 40 -3.62 9.95 31.56
C HIS A 40 -3.80 8.93 32.69
N ASN A 41 -3.27 9.24 33.87
CA ASN A 41 -3.33 8.35 35.04
C ASN A 41 -4.77 8.15 35.56
N LEU A 42 -5.65 9.14 35.41
CA LEU A 42 -7.05 9.03 35.79
C LEU A 42 -7.89 8.27 34.74
N ARG A 43 -7.58 8.42 33.46
CA ARG A 43 -8.31 7.75 32.37
C ARG A 43 -7.98 6.27 32.24
N THR A 44 -6.75 5.87 32.51
CA THR A 44 -6.31 4.50 32.32
C THR A 44 -7.20 3.46 33.05
N PRO A 45 -7.47 3.60 34.35
CA PRO A 45 -8.36 2.66 35.06
C PRO A 45 -9.82 2.72 34.56
N LEU A 46 -10.30 3.90 34.19
CA LEU A 46 -11.66 4.05 33.64
C LEU A 46 -11.83 3.36 32.29
N ASN A 47 -10.86 3.51 31.41
CA ASN A 47 -10.87 2.85 30.10
C ASN A 47 -10.88 1.32 30.23
N ALA A 48 -10.15 0.78 31.22
CA ALA A 48 -10.19 -0.65 31.52
C ALA A 48 -11.59 -1.09 31.98
N ILE A 49 -12.24 -0.32 32.87
CA ILE A 49 -13.60 -0.62 33.34
C ILE A 49 -14.59 -0.57 32.18
N ILE A 50 -14.54 0.47 31.34
CA ILE A 50 -15.41 0.61 30.18
C ILE A 50 -15.20 -0.56 29.23
N GLY A 51 -13.94 -0.84 28.84
CA GLY A 51 -13.62 -1.89 27.89
C GLY A 51 -14.05 -3.28 28.34
N TYR A 52 -13.77 -3.65 29.61
CA TYR A 52 -14.21 -4.95 30.12
C TYR A 52 -15.74 -5.05 30.31
N SER A 53 -16.41 -3.95 30.66
CA SER A 53 -17.87 -3.96 30.79
C SER A 53 -18.53 -4.11 29.41
N GLU A 54 -18.02 -3.44 28.38
CA GLU A 54 -18.51 -3.58 27.00
C GLU A 54 -18.28 -5.00 26.47
N ILE A 55 -17.08 -5.58 26.69
CA ILE A 55 -16.79 -6.96 26.31
C ILE A 55 -17.71 -7.96 27.00
N LEU A 56 -17.95 -7.79 28.30
CA LEU A 56 -18.87 -8.67 29.05
C LEU A 56 -20.29 -8.61 28.49
N MET A 57 -20.74 -7.44 28.08
CA MET A 57 -22.06 -7.29 27.49
C MET A 57 -22.13 -7.87 26.07
N GLU A 58 -21.09 -7.68 25.25
CA GLU A 58 -21.03 -8.18 23.86
C GLU A 58 -20.86 -9.71 23.81
N ASP A 59 -19.97 -10.30 24.64
CA ASP A 59 -19.61 -11.72 24.55
C ASP A 59 -20.55 -12.66 25.31
N PHE A 60 -21.25 -12.16 26.31
CA PHE A 60 -22.06 -12.97 27.28
C PHE A 60 -23.49 -12.46 27.43
N GLU A 61 -24.02 -11.70 26.45
CA GLU A 61 -25.35 -11.14 26.47
C GLU A 61 -26.42 -12.22 26.76
N ASP A 62 -26.29 -13.38 26.11
CA ASP A 62 -27.21 -14.52 26.26
C ASP A 62 -27.04 -15.30 27.61
N ASP A 63 -25.86 -15.19 28.24
CA ASP A 63 -25.50 -15.93 29.46
C ASP A 63 -25.69 -15.06 30.75
N LEU A 64 -25.84 -13.73 30.59
CA LEU A 64 -26.00 -12.81 31.70
C LEU A 64 -27.48 -12.65 32.08
N SER A 65 -27.76 -12.58 33.41
CA SER A 65 -29.11 -12.23 33.86
C SER A 65 -29.45 -10.76 33.54
N GLU A 66 -30.73 -10.46 33.35
CA GLU A 66 -31.21 -9.07 33.15
C GLU A 66 -30.71 -8.09 34.23
N GLU A 67 -30.51 -8.58 35.45
CA GLU A 67 -29.98 -7.78 36.58
C GLU A 67 -28.49 -7.48 36.39
N CYS A 68 -27.67 -8.44 35.88
CA CYS A 68 -26.28 -8.25 35.56
C CYS A 68 -26.09 -7.28 34.36
N LEU A 69 -26.91 -7.41 33.34
CA LEU A 69 -26.88 -6.49 32.18
C LEU A 69 -27.23 -5.05 32.59
N LYS A 70 -28.20 -4.88 33.50
CA LYS A 70 -28.56 -3.58 34.06
C LYS A 70 -27.42 -2.98 34.88
N ASP A 71 -26.74 -3.79 35.68
CA ASP A 71 -25.61 -3.34 36.50
C ASP A 71 -24.41 -2.96 35.62
N LEU A 72 -24.10 -3.74 34.58
CA LEU A 72 -23.04 -3.41 33.61
C LEU A 72 -23.34 -2.12 32.86
N ASN A 73 -24.59 -1.90 32.41
CA ASN A 73 -25.01 -0.64 31.81
C ASN A 73 -24.89 0.54 32.78
N THR A 74 -25.17 0.34 34.04
CA THR A 74 -25.00 1.37 35.08
C THR A 74 -23.51 1.70 35.26
N ILE A 75 -22.65 0.68 35.32
CA ILE A 75 -21.21 0.86 35.44
C ILE A 75 -20.66 1.64 34.20
N LEU A 76 -21.09 1.28 33.00
CA LEU A 76 -20.68 1.98 31.77
C LEU A 76 -21.11 3.46 31.79
N THR A 77 -22.37 3.73 32.18
CA THR A 77 -22.90 5.11 32.26
C THR A 77 -22.12 5.94 33.27
N LEU A 78 -21.93 5.43 34.46
CA LEU A 78 -21.17 6.13 35.52
C LEU A 78 -19.69 6.34 35.14
N SER A 79 -19.09 5.35 34.49
CA SER A 79 -17.69 5.46 34.04
C SER A 79 -17.52 6.55 32.97
N ARG A 80 -18.46 6.68 32.03
CA ARG A 80 -18.44 7.75 31.00
C ARG A 80 -18.77 9.13 31.62
N GLU A 81 -19.67 9.20 32.59
CA GLU A 81 -19.95 10.44 33.32
C GLU A 81 -18.72 10.90 34.11
N THR A 82 -18.01 9.98 34.77
CA THR A 82 -16.77 10.24 35.51
C THR A 82 -15.68 10.73 34.58
N GLU A 83 -15.53 10.15 33.40
CA GLU A 83 -14.58 10.61 32.39
C GLU A 83 -14.86 12.06 31.96
N THR A 84 -16.14 12.36 31.69
CA THR A 84 -16.56 13.74 31.34
C THR A 84 -16.29 14.73 32.46
N ALA A 85 -16.49 14.31 33.73
CA ALA A 85 -16.21 15.13 34.90
C ALA A 85 -14.68 15.40 35.05
N ILE A 86 -13.84 14.38 34.82
CA ILE A 86 -12.38 14.52 34.82
C ILE A 86 -11.92 15.53 33.72
N GLU A 87 -12.49 15.48 32.53
CA GLU A 87 -12.18 16.42 31.46
C GLU A 87 -12.50 17.86 31.86
N ARG A 88 -13.73 18.08 32.33
CA ARG A 88 -14.18 19.41 32.80
C ARG A 88 -13.31 19.93 33.94
N PHE A 89 -12.89 19.06 34.86
CA PHE A 89 -12.05 19.42 35.97
C PHE A 89 -10.62 19.81 35.52
N VAL A 90 -10.04 19.05 34.61
CA VAL A 90 -8.71 19.37 34.06
C VAL A 90 -8.73 20.65 33.23
N ASP A 91 -9.80 20.89 32.46
CA ASP A 91 -9.96 22.12 31.68
C ASP A 91 -10.22 23.35 32.57
N PHE A 92 -10.97 23.18 33.67
CA PHE A 92 -11.14 24.20 34.70
C PHE A 92 -9.80 24.60 35.34
N ILE A 93 -8.96 23.62 35.68
CA ILE A 93 -7.62 23.88 36.27
C ILE A 93 -6.69 24.58 35.28
N LYS A 94 -6.79 24.32 33.97
CA LYS A 94 -6.00 24.97 32.91
C LYS A 94 -6.33 26.45 32.72
N GLY A 95 -7.42 26.94 33.30
CA GLY A 95 -7.80 28.37 33.24
C GLY A 95 -8.41 28.80 31.91
N ASP A 96 -8.93 27.88 31.08
CA ASP A 96 -9.69 28.19 29.87
C ASP A 96 -11.13 28.64 30.20
N LEU A 97 -11.25 29.65 31.06
CA LEU A 97 -12.50 30.36 31.35
C LEU A 97 -12.63 31.68 30.59
N ASN A 98 -12.24 31.70 29.32
CA ASN A 98 -12.62 32.79 28.42
C ASN A 98 -13.29 32.20 27.21
N GLU A 99 -14.62 32.02 27.29
CA GLU A 99 -15.53 32.26 26.17
C GLU A 99 -16.93 31.70 26.46
N LYS A 100 -17.65 32.45 27.27
CA LYS A 100 -19.11 32.40 27.27
C LYS A 100 -19.64 33.32 26.18
N ALA A 101 -19.58 32.88 24.92
CA ALA A 101 -20.26 33.60 23.83
C ALA A 101 -20.46 32.81 22.52
N ALA A 102 -20.35 31.46 22.49
CA ALA A 102 -20.58 30.69 21.28
C ALA A 102 -21.55 29.48 21.45
N GLU A 103 -22.27 29.37 22.58
CA GLU A 103 -23.02 28.16 22.92
C GLU A 103 -24.37 27.99 22.20
N ASP A 104 -24.86 28.98 21.44
CA ASP A 104 -26.23 28.91 20.87
C ASP A 104 -26.32 28.45 19.39
N SER A 105 -25.21 28.25 18.69
CA SER A 105 -25.25 27.86 17.28
C SER A 105 -24.82 26.40 16.96
N GLU A 106 -24.02 25.76 17.79
CA GLU A 106 -23.53 24.40 17.54
C GLU A 106 -24.49 23.31 18.03
N GLN A 107 -25.22 23.53 19.13
CA GLN A 107 -26.17 22.52 19.64
C GLN A 107 -27.33 22.24 18.68
N GLY A 108 -27.76 23.22 17.89
CA GLY A 108 -28.79 23.01 16.88
C GLY A 108 -28.34 22.19 15.66
N GLN A 109 -27.08 22.27 15.30
CA GLN A 109 -26.51 21.48 14.18
C GLN A 109 -26.19 20.04 14.57
N ILE A 110 -25.73 19.82 15.79
CA ILE A 110 -25.44 18.47 16.33
C ILE A 110 -26.74 17.67 16.50
N GLN A 111 -27.80 18.29 17.04
CA GLN A 111 -29.11 17.63 17.16
C GLN A 111 -29.76 17.30 15.82
N ASN A 112 -29.55 18.12 14.80
CA ASN A 112 -30.01 17.82 13.44
C ASN A 112 -29.22 16.68 12.78
N ALA A 113 -27.90 16.60 13.00
CA ALA A 113 -27.10 15.50 12.52
C ALA A 113 -27.46 14.17 13.20
N GLU A 114 -27.62 14.15 14.53
CA GLU A 114 -28.06 12.96 15.27
C GLU A 114 -29.48 12.49 14.85
N SER A 115 -30.41 13.44 14.61
CA SER A 115 -31.75 13.09 14.15
C SER A 115 -31.76 12.53 12.73
N LEU A 116 -30.84 12.99 11.86
CA LEU A 116 -30.65 12.45 10.51
C LEU A 116 -30.07 11.02 10.58
N PHE A 117 -29.07 10.78 11.44
CA PHE A 117 -28.52 9.45 11.67
C PHE A 117 -29.54 8.46 12.23
N ARG A 118 -30.38 8.89 13.18
CA ARG A 118 -31.50 8.06 13.68
C ARG A 118 -32.58 7.78 12.64
N SER A 119 -32.76 8.65 11.63
CA SER A 119 -33.72 8.44 10.54
C SER A 119 -33.23 7.47 9.46
N LEU A 120 -31.95 7.11 9.45
CA LEU A 120 -31.37 6.13 8.52
C LEU A 120 -31.71 4.67 8.88
N GLY A 121 -32.47 4.45 9.97
CA GLY A 121 -32.93 3.13 10.42
C GLY A 121 -31.84 2.30 11.08
N ASP A 122 -32.25 1.24 11.73
CA ASP A 122 -31.35 0.21 12.28
C ASP A 122 -30.55 -0.43 11.12
N ILE A 123 -29.44 0.19 10.76
CA ILE A 123 -28.42 -0.50 10.00
C ILE A 123 -27.83 -1.48 11.01
N ASP A 124 -28.01 -2.75 10.76
CA ASP A 124 -27.34 -3.82 11.47
C ASP A 124 -25.83 -3.57 11.34
N TYR A 125 -25.22 -3.02 12.40
CA TYR A 125 -23.78 -2.77 12.48
C TYR A 125 -23.00 -4.04 12.86
N SER A 126 -23.45 -5.22 12.44
CA SER A 126 -22.54 -6.35 12.37
C SER A 126 -21.46 -5.96 11.32
N LEU A 127 -20.35 -5.42 11.81
CA LEU A 127 -19.17 -5.15 11.00
C LEU A 127 -18.52 -6.50 10.66
N ASP A 128 -19.24 -7.33 9.88
CA ASP A 128 -18.67 -8.56 9.34
C ASP A 128 -17.52 -8.17 8.43
N ILE A 129 -16.33 -8.58 8.81
CA ILE A 129 -15.15 -8.40 8.00
C ILE A 129 -15.25 -9.34 6.79
N ASP A 130 -15.12 -8.78 5.61
CA ASP A 130 -15.06 -9.54 4.38
C ASP A 130 -13.95 -10.60 4.40
N ASP A 131 -14.19 -11.75 3.81
CA ASP A 131 -13.27 -12.89 3.84
C ASP A 131 -11.85 -12.55 3.35
N TYR A 132 -11.70 -11.59 2.44
CA TYR A 132 -10.40 -11.17 1.93
C TYR A 132 -9.56 -10.35 2.93
N LEU A 133 -10.16 -9.83 4.01
CA LEU A 133 -9.46 -9.13 5.09
C LEU A 133 -9.17 -10.04 6.29
N LYS A 134 -9.80 -11.21 6.38
CA LYS A 134 -9.56 -12.15 7.48
C LYS A 134 -8.10 -12.57 7.56
N GLY A 135 -7.55 -12.54 8.76
CA GLY A 135 -6.15 -12.85 9.01
C GLY A 135 -5.17 -11.69 8.72
N SER A 136 -5.66 -10.50 8.33
CA SER A 136 -4.82 -9.30 8.21
C SER A 136 -4.09 -9.03 9.51
N ASP A 137 -2.80 -8.69 9.40
CA ASP A 137 -1.85 -8.57 10.50
C ASP A 137 -1.85 -7.14 11.06
N VAL A 138 -2.38 -6.95 12.25
CA VAL A 138 -2.45 -5.65 12.93
C VAL A 138 -1.40 -5.58 14.05
N LEU A 139 -0.52 -4.59 14.00
CA LEU A 139 0.42 -4.31 15.07
C LEU A 139 -0.17 -3.25 16.02
N ILE A 140 -0.38 -3.62 17.26
CA ILE A 140 -0.85 -2.74 18.34
C ILE A 140 0.38 -2.24 19.08
N VAL A 141 0.55 -0.92 19.16
CA VAL A 141 1.67 -0.26 19.86
C VAL A 141 1.10 0.66 20.93
N ASP A 142 1.09 0.20 22.18
CA ASP A 142 0.59 0.93 23.36
C ASP A 142 1.38 0.41 24.58
N ASP A 143 1.82 1.29 25.48
CA ASP A 143 2.60 0.91 26.67
C ASP A 143 1.73 0.27 27.76
N ASN A 144 0.42 0.46 27.66
CA ASN A 144 -0.54 -0.12 28.58
C ASN A 144 -0.99 -1.51 28.11
N LYS A 145 -0.52 -2.53 28.82
CA LYS A 145 -0.84 -3.93 28.51
C LYS A 145 -2.36 -4.21 28.49
N THR A 146 -3.13 -3.59 29.37
CA THR A 146 -4.58 -3.75 29.42
C THR A 146 -5.25 -3.20 28.18
N ASN A 147 -4.80 -2.04 27.68
CA ASN A 147 -5.29 -1.49 26.41
C ASN A 147 -5.00 -2.45 25.25
N CYS A 148 -3.77 -3.00 25.20
CA CYS A 148 -3.39 -3.97 24.19
C CYS A 148 -4.30 -5.21 24.23
N GLU A 149 -4.56 -5.77 25.41
CA GLU A 149 -5.42 -6.96 25.57
C GLU A 149 -6.85 -6.70 25.09
N VAL A 150 -7.42 -5.53 25.41
CA VAL A 150 -8.76 -5.13 24.93
C VAL A 150 -8.80 -4.97 23.42
N LEU A 151 -7.81 -4.28 22.84
CA LEU A 151 -7.72 -4.08 21.39
C LEU A 151 -7.51 -5.40 20.65
N GLU A 152 -6.55 -6.22 21.11
CA GLU A 152 -6.26 -7.53 20.53
C GLU A 152 -7.49 -8.42 20.51
N ARG A 153 -8.20 -8.49 21.63
CA ARG A 153 -9.42 -9.29 21.73
C ARG A 153 -10.48 -8.85 20.74
N ARG A 154 -10.78 -7.56 20.64
CA ARG A 154 -11.78 -7.02 19.71
C ARG A 154 -11.42 -7.29 18.25
N LEU A 155 -10.17 -7.05 17.86
CA LEU A 155 -9.72 -7.27 16.50
C LEU A 155 -9.72 -8.75 16.13
N THR A 156 -9.29 -9.63 17.06
CA THR A 156 -9.24 -11.08 16.85
C THR A 156 -10.63 -11.71 16.75
N GLN A 157 -11.59 -11.25 17.57
CA GLN A 157 -12.98 -11.70 17.49
C GLN A 157 -13.60 -11.42 16.10
N ASN A 158 -13.17 -10.35 15.45
CA ASN A 158 -13.58 -10.00 14.09
C ASN A 158 -12.69 -10.63 13.01
N GLY A 159 -11.85 -11.60 13.34
CA GLY A 159 -11.08 -12.38 12.36
C GLY A 159 -9.75 -11.76 11.92
N LEU A 160 -9.27 -10.69 12.58
CA LEU A 160 -7.94 -10.12 12.34
C LEU A 160 -6.87 -10.83 13.18
N SER A 161 -5.63 -10.80 12.73
CA SER A 161 -4.46 -11.29 13.47
C SER A 161 -3.75 -10.12 14.14
N CYS A 162 -3.34 -10.27 15.40
CA CYS A 162 -2.72 -9.17 16.15
C CYS A 162 -1.34 -9.51 16.64
N ARG A 163 -0.45 -8.53 16.62
CA ARG A 163 0.84 -8.51 17.31
C ARG A 163 0.88 -7.29 18.24
N VAL A 164 1.59 -7.38 19.35
CA VAL A 164 1.66 -6.33 20.36
C VAL A 164 3.09 -5.88 20.59
N ALA A 165 3.31 -4.57 20.65
CA ALA A 165 4.56 -3.95 21.07
C ALA A 165 4.24 -2.94 22.19
N LEU A 166 4.94 -3.06 23.32
CA LEU A 166 4.73 -2.19 24.50
C LEU A 166 5.61 -0.93 24.49
N ASP A 167 6.46 -0.79 23.49
CA ASP A 167 7.37 0.34 23.32
C ASP A 167 7.75 0.53 21.84
N GLY A 168 8.25 1.72 21.50
CA GLY A 168 8.62 2.07 20.14
C GLY A 168 9.78 1.25 19.57
N THR A 169 10.73 0.85 20.42
CA THR A 169 11.88 0.03 20.01
C THR A 169 11.44 -1.37 19.59
N THR A 170 10.51 -1.96 20.32
CA THR A 170 9.90 -3.26 19.97
C THR A 170 9.06 -3.12 18.70
N ALA A 171 8.27 -2.05 18.57
CA ALA A 171 7.48 -1.80 17.36
C ALA A 171 8.36 -1.73 16.10
N ILE A 172 9.52 -1.08 16.16
CA ILE A 172 10.47 -1.04 15.04
C ILE A 172 10.94 -2.43 14.66
N LYS A 173 11.33 -3.25 15.62
CA LYS A 173 11.79 -4.64 15.36
C LYS A 173 10.70 -5.50 14.73
N GLU A 174 9.45 -5.35 15.20
CA GLU A 174 8.30 -6.07 14.65
C GLU A 174 8.01 -5.69 13.19
N VAL A 175 8.08 -4.39 12.86
CA VAL A 175 7.90 -3.90 11.48
C VAL A 175 9.05 -4.33 10.58
N ASP A 176 10.30 -4.25 11.07
CA ASP A 176 11.49 -4.66 10.31
C ASP A 176 11.51 -6.18 10.04
N ALA A 177 11.00 -6.99 10.99
CA ALA A 177 10.91 -8.44 10.83
C ALA A 177 9.80 -8.84 9.83
N LYS A 178 8.63 -8.21 9.92
CA LYS A 178 7.49 -8.41 9.04
C LYS A 178 6.62 -7.16 9.07
N THR A 179 6.49 -6.48 7.94
CA THR A 179 5.60 -5.32 7.79
C THR A 179 4.15 -5.75 8.04
N PRO A 180 3.43 -5.12 9.00
CA PRO A 180 2.03 -5.42 9.26
C PRO A 180 1.11 -4.82 8.19
N ASP A 181 -0.16 -5.24 8.21
CA ASP A 181 -1.17 -4.66 7.32
C ASP A 181 -1.74 -3.36 7.86
N LEU A 182 -1.71 -3.16 9.18
CA LEU A 182 -2.16 -1.96 9.87
C LEU A 182 -1.35 -1.78 11.15
N ILE A 183 -1.07 -0.54 11.54
CA ILE A 183 -0.55 -0.21 12.88
C ILE A 183 -1.58 0.64 13.62
N LEU A 184 -1.92 0.24 14.84
CA LEU A 184 -2.56 1.10 15.84
C LEU A 184 -1.47 1.64 16.75
N LEU A 185 -1.20 2.94 16.71
CA LEU A 185 -0.02 3.54 17.34
C LEU A 185 -0.43 4.59 18.39
N ASP A 186 -0.09 4.31 19.65
CA ASP A 186 -0.21 5.32 20.69
C ASP A 186 0.81 6.47 20.47
N VAL A 187 0.37 7.68 20.77
CA VAL A 187 1.23 8.86 20.76
C VAL A 187 2.20 8.84 21.94
N MET A 188 1.75 8.37 23.11
CA MET A 188 2.52 8.37 24.35
C MET A 188 3.14 7.00 24.60
N LEU A 189 4.41 6.85 24.26
CA LEU A 189 5.20 5.64 24.53
C LEU A 189 6.38 5.96 25.44
N PRO A 190 6.91 4.98 26.20
CA PRO A 190 7.91 5.25 27.25
C PRO A 190 9.30 5.61 26.73
N ASP A 191 9.64 5.20 25.51
CA ASP A 191 10.99 5.33 24.93
C ASP A 191 11.05 6.31 23.76
N ILE A 192 10.14 6.19 22.80
CA ILE A 192 10.07 7.02 21.57
C ILE A 192 8.65 7.56 21.44
N ASN A 193 8.50 8.88 21.26
CA ASN A 193 7.18 9.47 21.02
C ASN A 193 6.55 8.90 19.72
N GLY A 194 5.27 8.50 19.78
CA GLY A 194 4.55 7.89 18.64
C GLY A 194 4.56 8.73 17.36
N LEU A 195 4.58 10.07 17.46
CA LEU A 195 4.71 10.95 16.29
C LEU A 195 6.11 10.87 15.66
N GLU A 196 7.15 10.64 16.45
CA GLU A 196 8.50 10.44 15.95
C GLU A 196 8.60 9.05 15.28
N LEU A 197 7.98 8.04 15.89
CA LEU A 197 7.90 6.70 15.34
C LEU A 197 7.12 6.68 14.01
N LEU A 198 6.01 7.40 13.91
CA LEU A 198 5.28 7.62 12.67
C LEU A 198 6.18 8.20 11.58
N LYS A 199 6.92 9.28 11.87
CA LYS A 199 7.88 9.87 10.92
C LYS A 199 8.96 8.89 10.49
N ARG A 200 9.41 8.03 11.39
CA ARG A 200 10.41 7.01 11.08
C ARG A 200 9.87 5.97 10.11
N PHE A 201 8.66 5.46 10.35
CA PHE A 201 8.03 4.51 9.43
C PHE A 201 7.76 5.13 8.06
N ARG A 202 7.36 6.41 8.01
CA ARG A 202 7.10 7.15 6.75
C ARG A 202 8.33 7.42 5.89
N LYS A 203 9.55 7.18 6.39
CA LYS A 203 10.76 7.22 5.55
C LYS A 203 10.86 6.02 4.60
N ASN A 204 10.33 4.87 5.02
CA ASN A 204 10.48 3.60 4.31
C ASN A 204 9.16 3.07 3.74
N HIS A 205 8.02 3.50 4.27
CA HIS A 205 6.69 3.04 3.91
C HIS A 205 5.77 4.23 3.71
N ASP A 206 5.10 4.28 2.57
CA ASP A 206 4.07 5.28 2.33
C ASP A 206 2.75 4.93 3.09
N ARG A 207 1.73 5.78 2.92
CA ARG A 207 0.43 5.58 3.58
C ARG A 207 -0.32 4.36 3.07
N ASP A 208 -0.10 4.03 1.81
CA ASP A 208 -0.84 3.01 1.10
C ASP A 208 -0.24 1.62 1.37
N GLU A 209 1.09 1.56 1.55
CA GLU A 209 1.80 0.33 1.93
C GLU A 209 1.58 -0.03 3.39
N LEU A 210 1.66 0.96 4.28
CA LEU A 210 1.56 0.77 5.72
C LEU A 210 0.60 1.79 6.34
N PRO A 211 -0.70 1.50 6.39
CA PRO A 211 -1.65 2.33 7.12
C PRO A 211 -1.30 2.37 8.61
N ILE A 212 -1.34 3.58 9.19
CA ILE A 212 -1.08 3.82 10.62
C ILE A 212 -2.20 4.69 11.17
N ILE A 213 -2.95 4.15 12.12
CA ILE A 213 -3.97 4.88 12.87
C ILE A 213 -3.35 5.31 14.18
N MET A 214 -3.30 6.63 14.42
CA MET A 214 -2.82 7.17 15.68
C MET A 214 -3.89 7.05 16.75
N VAL A 215 -3.52 6.58 17.92
CA VAL A 215 -4.39 6.49 19.10
C VAL A 215 -3.90 7.47 20.15
N SER A 216 -4.76 8.35 20.67
CA SER A 216 -4.29 9.39 21.60
C SER A 216 -5.38 9.88 22.55
N ALA A 217 -4.96 10.34 23.72
CA ALA A 217 -5.83 11.02 24.69
C ALA A 217 -6.16 12.49 24.31
N PHE A 218 -5.51 13.04 23.28
CA PHE A 218 -5.78 14.41 22.84
C PHE A 218 -6.98 14.43 21.88
N ASN A 219 -8.00 15.22 22.21
CA ASN A 219 -9.25 15.36 21.42
C ASN A 219 -9.31 16.68 20.64
N ASP A 220 -8.21 17.44 20.56
CA ASP A 220 -8.23 18.71 19.85
C ASP A 220 -8.00 18.53 18.33
N VAL A 221 -8.64 19.41 17.55
CA VAL A 221 -8.58 19.43 16.09
C VAL A 221 -7.14 19.62 15.58
N ASP A 222 -6.34 20.42 16.29
CA ASP A 222 -4.98 20.75 15.89
C ASP A 222 -4.04 19.53 16.01
N SER A 223 -4.18 18.74 17.05
CA SER A 223 -3.41 17.49 17.23
C SER A 223 -3.79 16.44 16.18
N THR A 224 -5.08 16.29 15.88
CA THR A 224 -5.56 15.42 14.80
C THR A 224 -5.00 15.85 13.45
N ALA A 225 -5.12 17.14 13.10
CA ALA A 225 -4.60 17.69 11.85
C ALA A 225 -3.07 17.51 11.73
N LYS A 226 -2.34 17.63 12.84
CA LYS A 226 -0.91 17.39 12.89
C LYS A 226 -0.53 15.96 12.61
N CYS A 227 -1.23 14.98 13.21
CA CYS A 227 -1.02 13.56 12.94
C CYS A 227 -1.23 13.23 11.45
N ILE A 228 -2.32 13.70 10.86
CA ILE A 228 -2.65 13.48 9.45
C ILE A 228 -1.60 14.13 8.53
N LYS A 229 -1.15 15.37 8.83
CA LYS A 229 -0.08 16.04 8.07
C LYS A 229 1.25 15.30 8.16
N LEU A 230 1.55 14.64 9.27
CA LEU A 230 2.76 13.84 9.46
C LEU A 230 2.70 12.48 8.76
N GLY A 231 1.54 12.12 8.19
CA GLY A 231 1.40 10.91 7.40
C GLY A 231 0.59 9.80 8.09
N ALA A 232 -0.09 10.05 9.20
CA ALA A 232 -1.06 9.10 9.74
C ALA A 232 -2.20 8.87 8.74
N SER A 233 -2.68 7.63 8.66
CA SER A 233 -3.83 7.29 7.81
C SER A 233 -5.12 7.77 8.44
N ASP A 234 -5.22 7.63 9.77
CA ASP A 234 -6.35 8.11 10.55
C ASP A 234 -5.95 8.37 12.01
N TYR A 235 -6.92 8.78 12.80
CA TYR A 235 -6.76 9.12 14.21
C TYR A 235 -7.94 8.60 15.02
N LEU A 236 -7.67 8.07 16.23
CA LEU A 236 -8.64 7.57 17.17
C LEU A 236 -8.43 8.21 18.55
N PRO A 237 -9.40 8.94 19.06
CA PRO A 237 -9.32 9.49 20.43
C PRO A 237 -9.53 8.38 21.47
N LYS A 238 -8.82 8.46 22.59
CA LYS A 238 -9.11 7.68 23.82
C LYS A 238 -10.17 8.44 24.64
N PRO A 239 -11.20 7.77 25.20
CA PRO A 239 -11.40 6.32 25.28
C PRO A 239 -11.81 5.72 23.94
N LEU A 240 -11.32 4.50 23.66
CA LEU A 240 -11.55 3.86 22.38
C LEU A 240 -12.98 3.31 22.30
N ASN A 241 -13.77 3.85 21.38
CA ASN A 241 -15.03 3.25 21.01
C ASN A 241 -14.79 2.05 20.07
N GLY A 242 -15.25 0.86 20.45
CA GLY A 242 -15.01 -0.38 19.71
C GLY A 242 -15.54 -0.35 18.29
N THR A 243 -16.73 0.18 18.07
CA THR A 243 -17.35 0.30 16.74
C THR A 243 -16.54 1.23 15.83
N ILE A 244 -16.09 2.39 16.35
CA ILE A 244 -15.27 3.34 15.59
C ILE A 244 -13.89 2.74 15.28
N LEU A 245 -13.29 2.04 16.26
CA LEU A 245 -12.02 1.33 16.05
C LEU A 245 -12.14 0.34 14.89
N MET A 246 -13.16 -0.53 14.94
CA MET A 246 -13.38 -1.53 13.89
C MET A 246 -13.65 -0.89 12.54
N ALA A 247 -14.55 0.09 12.46
CA ALA A 247 -14.87 0.78 11.22
C ALA A 247 -13.63 1.42 10.58
N LYS A 248 -12.78 2.10 11.36
CA LYS A 248 -11.55 2.74 10.86
C LYS A 248 -10.48 1.72 10.49
N SER A 249 -10.36 0.63 11.26
CA SER A 249 -9.42 -0.47 10.95
C SER A 249 -9.80 -1.16 9.65
N ILE A 250 -11.07 -1.53 9.48
CA ILE A 250 -11.60 -2.12 8.24
C ILE A 250 -11.36 -1.17 7.07
N ALA A 251 -11.80 0.08 7.16
CA ALA A 251 -11.63 1.06 6.08
C ALA A 251 -10.16 1.24 5.66
N SER A 252 -9.23 1.24 6.64
CA SER A 252 -7.79 1.34 6.34
C SER A 252 -7.23 0.09 5.66
N LEU A 253 -7.66 -1.10 6.10
CA LEU A 253 -7.27 -2.38 5.50
C LEU A 253 -7.86 -2.54 4.09
N GLU A 254 -9.13 -2.18 3.89
CA GLU A 254 -9.78 -2.16 2.58
C GLU A 254 -9.06 -1.24 1.60
N ALA A 255 -8.76 -0.01 2.02
CA ALA A 255 -8.05 0.94 1.19
C ALA A 255 -6.69 0.38 0.72
N LYS A 256 -5.91 -0.26 1.62
CA LYS A 256 -4.67 -0.95 1.29
C LYS A 256 -4.89 -2.08 0.29
N TYR A 257 -5.86 -2.96 0.57
CA TYR A 257 -6.18 -4.11 -0.28
C TYR A 257 -6.56 -3.70 -1.70
N PHE A 258 -7.51 -2.74 -1.83
CA PHE A 258 -7.98 -2.31 -3.14
C PHE A 258 -6.89 -1.57 -3.94
N ARG A 259 -6.02 -0.79 -3.30
CA ARG A 259 -4.88 -0.16 -3.97
C ARG A 259 -3.86 -1.17 -4.46
N ALA A 260 -3.52 -2.16 -3.63
CA ALA A 260 -2.63 -3.25 -4.06
C ALA A 260 -3.22 -4.00 -5.26
N ARG A 261 -4.54 -4.27 -5.22
CA ARG A 261 -5.25 -4.94 -6.30
C ARG A 261 -5.32 -4.09 -7.58
N GLU A 262 -5.56 -2.80 -7.45
CA GLU A 262 -5.52 -1.84 -8.56
C GLU A 262 -4.15 -1.82 -9.23
N GLN A 263 -3.07 -1.72 -8.45
CA GLN A 263 -1.70 -1.76 -8.98
C GLN A 263 -1.39 -3.08 -9.71
N GLU A 264 -1.85 -4.21 -9.18
CA GLU A 264 -1.68 -5.50 -9.82
C GLU A 264 -2.42 -5.57 -11.17
N LEU A 265 -3.68 -5.12 -11.20
CA LEU A 265 -4.47 -5.04 -12.42
C LEU A 265 -3.86 -4.08 -13.45
N LEU A 266 -3.36 -2.93 -13.02
CA LEU A 266 -2.66 -1.99 -13.91
C LEU A 266 -1.39 -2.61 -14.51
N LYS A 267 -0.61 -3.35 -13.71
CA LYS A 267 0.56 -4.10 -14.21
C LYS A 267 0.15 -5.16 -15.24
N GLU A 268 -0.90 -5.91 -14.95
CA GLU A 268 -1.43 -6.94 -15.87
C GLU A 268 -1.95 -6.32 -17.18
N LEU A 269 -2.71 -5.22 -17.08
CA LEU A 269 -3.19 -4.46 -18.24
C LEU A 269 -2.05 -3.90 -19.07
N ASN A 270 -1.04 -3.31 -18.42
CA ASN A 270 0.13 -2.78 -19.11
C ASN A 270 0.90 -3.89 -19.83
N LEU A 271 1.10 -5.05 -19.18
CA LEU A 271 1.74 -6.20 -19.80
C LEU A 271 0.96 -6.67 -21.04
N LYS A 272 -0.37 -6.80 -20.94
CA LYS A 272 -1.23 -7.18 -22.08
C LYS A 272 -1.24 -6.13 -23.19
N ALA A 273 -1.17 -4.85 -22.85
CA ALA A 273 -1.14 -3.76 -23.83
C ALA A 273 0.22 -3.63 -24.54
N THR A 274 1.32 -4.03 -23.91
CA THR A 274 2.67 -3.79 -24.40
C THR A 274 3.37 -5.02 -24.94
N THR A 275 2.90 -6.23 -24.63
CA THR A 275 3.57 -7.47 -25.05
C THR A 275 2.72 -8.35 -25.96
N CYS A 276 3.37 -9.20 -26.74
CA CYS A 276 2.74 -10.25 -27.52
C CYS A 276 2.35 -11.42 -26.58
N PRO A 277 1.05 -11.80 -26.49
CA PRO A 277 0.59 -12.85 -25.56
C PRO A 277 1.27 -14.21 -25.74
N LEU A 278 1.70 -14.54 -26.98
CA LEU A 278 2.34 -15.82 -27.27
C LEU A 278 3.82 -15.84 -26.84
N THR A 279 4.54 -14.75 -27.10
CA THR A 279 6.01 -14.73 -27.01
C THR A 279 6.55 -13.95 -25.80
N GLY A 280 5.73 -13.11 -25.18
CA GLY A 280 6.10 -12.29 -24.01
C GLY A 280 7.07 -11.14 -24.29
N ILE A 281 7.58 -10.97 -25.53
CA ILE A 281 8.32 -9.78 -25.93
C ILE A 281 7.35 -8.67 -26.35
N TYR A 282 7.85 -7.47 -26.62
CA TYR A 282 6.99 -6.34 -26.99
C TYR A 282 6.14 -6.63 -28.23
N ASN A 283 4.98 -6.03 -28.28
CA ASN A 283 4.09 -6.10 -29.43
C ASN A 283 4.47 -5.02 -30.48
N ARG A 284 3.78 -5.06 -31.63
CA ARG A 284 3.97 -4.12 -32.73
C ARG A 284 3.90 -2.66 -32.27
N GLN A 285 2.92 -2.31 -31.43
CA GLN A 285 2.70 -0.92 -31.02
C GLN A 285 3.93 -0.35 -30.30
N VAL A 286 4.45 -1.06 -29.30
CA VAL A 286 5.62 -0.62 -28.52
C VAL A 286 6.86 -0.45 -29.38
N VAL A 287 7.04 -1.32 -30.37
CA VAL A 287 8.18 -1.20 -31.31
C VAL A 287 8.07 0.09 -32.13
N PHE A 288 6.89 0.39 -32.66
CA PHE A 288 6.67 1.58 -33.47
C PHE A 288 6.72 2.87 -32.65
N ASP A 289 6.19 2.86 -31.44
CA ASP A 289 6.32 3.98 -30.50
C ASP A 289 7.81 4.25 -30.17
N LYS A 290 8.62 3.19 -30.02
CA LYS A 290 10.05 3.33 -29.78
C LYS A 290 10.79 3.91 -30.99
N ILE A 291 10.42 3.53 -32.20
CA ILE A 291 10.99 4.11 -33.41
C ILE A 291 10.68 5.62 -33.47
N GLU A 292 9.43 6.02 -33.17
CA GLU A 292 9.02 7.43 -33.10
C GLU A 292 9.84 8.19 -32.06
N GLU A 293 9.99 7.67 -30.85
CA GLU A 293 10.85 8.24 -29.79
C GLU A 293 12.30 8.43 -30.27
N CYS A 294 12.86 7.44 -30.99
CA CYS A 294 14.20 7.54 -31.51
C CYS A 294 14.35 8.63 -32.59
N PHE A 295 13.34 8.82 -33.46
CA PHE A 295 13.32 9.93 -34.40
C PHE A 295 13.23 11.30 -33.74
N GLU A 296 12.46 11.42 -32.66
CA GLU A 296 12.42 12.65 -31.84
C GLU A 296 13.80 12.95 -31.24
N LYS A 297 14.50 11.95 -30.70
CA LYS A 297 15.84 12.09 -30.14
C LYS A 297 16.86 12.52 -31.21
N LEU A 298 16.75 12.02 -32.44
CA LEU A 298 17.61 12.47 -33.57
C LEU A 298 17.55 13.99 -33.81
N THR A 299 16.38 14.61 -33.51
CA THR A 299 16.22 16.06 -33.69
C THR A 299 16.73 16.87 -32.50
N GLN A 300 16.77 16.25 -31.29
CA GLN A 300 17.08 16.93 -30.04
C GLN A 300 18.52 16.71 -29.58
N GLU A 301 19.10 15.54 -29.85
CA GLU A 301 20.42 15.13 -29.36
C GLU A 301 21.43 15.07 -30.47
N LYS A 302 22.45 15.90 -30.36
CA LYS A 302 23.51 15.96 -31.39
C LYS A 302 24.41 14.72 -31.36
N GLY A 303 24.39 13.96 -32.42
CA GLY A 303 25.20 12.74 -32.55
C GLY A 303 24.51 11.47 -32.09
N TYR A 304 23.20 11.55 -31.75
CA TYR A 304 22.38 10.36 -31.51
C TYR A 304 22.16 9.61 -32.82
N GLU A 305 22.28 8.30 -32.80
CA GLU A 305 21.99 7.39 -33.90
C GLU A 305 21.36 6.11 -33.35
N PHE A 306 20.51 5.48 -34.15
CA PHE A 306 19.95 4.16 -33.84
C PHE A 306 19.89 3.31 -35.11
N SER A 307 19.73 2.01 -34.95
CA SER A 307 19.57 1.07 -36.02
C SER A 307 18.33 0.24 -35.87
N LEU A 308 17.65 -0.10 -36.95
CA LEU A 308 16.53 -0.99 -37.03
C LEU A 308 16.96 -2.32 -37.65
N LEU A 309 16.53 -3.43 -37.04
CA LEU A 309 16.65 -4.77 -37.58
C LEU A 309 15.25 -5.31 -37.85
N SER A 310 14.86 -5.53 -39.11
CA SER A 310 13.68 -6.30 -39.50
C SER A 310 14.09 -7.74 -39.73
N MET A 311 13.46 -8.70 -39.03
CA MET A 311 13.87 -10.11 -38.98
C MET A 311 12.67 -11.04 -39.20
N ASP A 312 12.92 -12.20 -39.79
CA ASP A 312 11.91 -13.20 -40.11
C ASP A 312 12.49 -14.60 -39.99
N ILE A 313 11.73 -15.54 -39.40
CA ILE A 313 12.15 -16.94 -39.26
C ILE A 313 12.12 -17.64 -40.60
N ASP A 314 13.27 -18.16 -41.00
CA ASP A 314 13.38 -18.84 -42.26
C ASP A 314 12.54 -20.13 -42.31
N PHE A 315 11.78 -20.30 -43.40
CA PHE A 315 10.95 -21.45 -43.68
C PHE A 315 9.86 -21.73 -42.61
N PHE A 316 9.41 -20.72 -41.88
CA PHE A 316 8.42 -20.88 -40.80
C PHE A 316 7.13 -21.57 -41.25
N LYS A 317 6.66 -21.27 -42.46
CA LYS A 317 5.51 -21.97 -43.04
C LYS A 317 5.76 -23.48 -43.13
N SER A 318 6.92 -23.95 -43.54
CA SER A 318 7.28 -25.36 -43.61
C SER A 318 7.29 -26.03 -42.23
N ILE A 319 7.69 -25.28 -41.18
CA ILE A 319 7.63 -25.72 -39.80
C ILE A 319 6.17 -25.96 -39.40
N ASN A 320 5.27 -25.01 -39.66
CA ASN A 320 3.85 -25.15 -39.39
C ASN A 320 3.22 -26.32 -40.19
N ASP A 321 3.61 -26.47 -41.47
CA ASP A 321 3.10 -27.56 -42.31
C ASP A 321 3.57 -28.95 -41.80
N THR A 322 4.74 -29.03 -41.16
CA THR A 322 5.34 -30.27 -40.68
C THR A 322 4.90 -30.63 -39.24
N TYR A 323 4.92 -29.64 -38.34
CA TYR A 323 4.74 -29.83 -36.90
C TYR A 323 3.43 -29.27 -36.38
N GLY A 324 2.61 -28.68 -37.27
CA GLY A 324 1.37 -27.99 -36.91
C GLY A 324 1.62 -26.64 -36.22
N HIS A 325 0.56 -25.89 -36.01
CA HIS A 325 0.63 -24.62 -35.27
C HIS A 325 1.25 -24.75 -33.86
N PRO A 326 1.01 -25.83 -33.07
CA PRO A 326 1.69 -25.98 -31.79
C PRO A 326 3.22 -26.02 -31.89
N GLY A 327 3.77 -26.68 -32.94
CA GLY A 327 5.21 -26.69 -33.19
C GLY A 327 5.74 -25.30 -33.59
N GLY A 328 4.99 -24.57 -34.43
CA GLY A 328 5.30 -23.18 -34.77
C GLY A 328 5.26 -22.23 -33.55
N ASP A 329 4.31 -22.42 -32.66
CA ASP A 329 4.20 -21.63 -31.43
C ASP A 329 5.41 -21.83 -30.49
N GLU A 330 5.91 -23.07 -30.36
CA GLU A 330 7.13 -23.34 -29.58
C GLU A 330 8.36 -22.69 -30.23
N VAL A 331 8.47 -22.74 -31.55
CA VAL A 331 9.53 -22.03 -32.30
C VAL A 331 9.47 -20.52 -32.05
N LEU A 332 8.29 -19.91 -32.16
CA LEU A 332 8.10 -18.47 -31.90
C LEU A 332 8.49 -18.07 -30.47
N LYS A 333 8.14 -18.88 -29.47
CA LYS A 333 8.54 -18.63 -28.07
C LYS A 333 10.05 -18.76 -27.88
N ALA A 334 10.65 -19.79 -28.44
CA ALA A 334 12.10 -20.01 -28.34
C ALA A 334 12.89 -18.89 -29.01
N VAL A 335 12.50 -18.50 -30.24
CA VAL A 335 13.13 -17.36 -30.96
C VAL A 335 12.98 -16.07 -30.16
N ALA A 336 11.78 -15.76 -29.68
CA ALA A 336 11.55 -14.53 -28.91
C ALA A 336 12.43 -14.45 -27.65
N ASN A 337 12.61 -15.57 -26.95
CA ASN A 337 13.51 -15.65 -25.79
C ASN A 337 14.97 -15.46 -26.19
N GLY A 338 15.44 -16.17 -27.24
CA GLY A 338 16.79 -16.01 -27.74
C GLY A 338 17.10 -14.60 -28.22
N LEU A 339 16.18 -13.98 -28.94
CA LEU A 339 16.29 -12.60 -29.37
C LEU A 339 16.32 -11.61 -28.20
N ARG A 340 15.45 -11.79 -27.19
CA ARG A 340 15.43 -10.95 -25.99
C ARG A 340 16.78 -11.00 -25.26
N ASP A 341 17.32 -12.20 -25.07
CA ASP A 341 18.59 -12.39 -24.38
C ASP A 341 19.77 -11.80 -25.21
N ALA A 342 19.76 -11.95 -26.54
CA ALA A 342 20.76 -11.38 -27.41
C ALA A 342 20.66 -9.85 -27.56
N CYS A 343 19.45 -9.29 -27.55
CA CYS A 343 19.21 -7.85 -27.66
C CYS A 343 19.47 -7.08 -26.35
N GLY A 344 19.47 -7.75 -25.20
CA GLY A 344 19.73 -7.14 -23.89
C GLY A 344 18.72 -6.04 -23.55
N GLU A 345 19.21 -4.83 -23.32
CA GLU A 345 18.36 -3.66 -22.95
C GLU A 345 17.64 -3.02 -24.15
N ASN A 346 17.94 -3.43 -25.38
CA ASN A 346 17.32 -2.88 -26.58
C ASN A 346 15.88 -3.37 -26.74
N VAL A 347 15.06 -2.58 -27.44
CA VAL A 347 13.66 -2.95 -27.68
C VAL A 347 13.59 -4.01 -28.76
N ILE A 348 12.98 -5.14 -28.45
CA ILE A 348 12.67 -6.22 -29.40
C ILE A 348 11.19 -6.57 -29.32
N GLY A 349 10.52 -6.64 -30.46
CA GLY A 349 9.10 -7.00 -30.51
C GLY A 349 8.73 -7.87 -31.70
N ARG A 350 7.59 -8.57 -31.54
CA ARG A 350 6.96 -9.32 -32.62
C ARG A 350 5.92 -8.44 -33.30
N VAL A 351 6.08 -8.21 -34.59
CA VAL A 351 5.25 -7.25 -35.36
C VAL A 351 4.23 -7.94 -36.27
N GLY A 352 4.44 -9.22 -36.59
CA GLY A 352 3.58 -10.03 -37.43
C GLY A 352 3.74 -11.51 -37.14
N GLY A 353 3.26 -12.40 -38.01
CA GLY A 353 3.29 -13.86 -37.88
C GLY A 353 4.63 -14.40 -37.36
N GLU A 354 5.64 -14.43 -38.23
CA GLU A 354 7.03 -14.83 -37.93
C GLU A 354 8.02 -13.66 -37.93
N GLU A 355 7.51 -12.42 -37.93
CA GLU A 355 8.31 -11.19 -38.09
C GLU A 355 8.63 -10.55 -36.74
N PHE A 356 9.89 -10.16 -36.56
CA PHE A 356 10.43 -9.50 -35.39
C PHE A 356 11.17 -8.22 -35.81
N ILE A 357 11.07 -7.19 -34.98
CA ILE A 357 11.83 -5.97 -35.14
C ILE A 357 12.62 -5.66 -33.88
N ALA A 358 13.91 -5.35 -34.01
CA ALA A 358 14.73 -4.80 -32.94
C ALA A 358 15.10 -3.35 -33.24
N VAL A 359 15.02 -2.49 -32.21
CA VAL A 359 15.47 -1.10 -32.25
C VAL A 359 16.71 -0.99 -31.36
N LEU A 360 17.86 -0.75 -31.98
CA LEU A 360 19.14 -0.71 -31.30
C LEU A 360 19.60 0.74 -31.16
N GLU A 361 19.68 1.24 -29.95
CA GLU A 361 20.34 2.52 -29.69
C GLU A 361 21.87 2.30 -29.67
N ASN A 362 22.60 3.04 -30.46
CA ASN A 362 24.05 2.90 -30.57
C ASN A 362 24.70 3.22 -29.22
N LYS A 363 25.08 2.19 -28.47
CA LYS A 363 25.94 2.30 -27.28
C LYS A 363 27.36 1.98 -27.67
N GLU A 364 28.32 2.72 -27.13
CA GLU A 364 29.75 2.48 -27.38
C GLU A 364 30.14 1.04 -27.02
N GLY A 365 30.81 0.31 -27.91
CA GLY A 365 31.53 -0.92 -27.59
C GLY A 365 31.33 -2.14 -28.48
N MET A 366 30.24 -2.24 -29.27
CA MET A 366 30.06 -3.37 -30.20
C MET A 366 29.71 -2.85 -31.61
N SER A 367 30.30 -3.42 -32.62
CA SER A 367 29.93 -3.08 -34.01
C SER A 367 28.53 -3.63 -34.33
N LEU A 368 27.77 -2.94 -35.19
CA LEU A 368 26.43 -3.38 -35.60
C LEU A 368 26.50 -4.79 -36.25
N ASN A 369 27.56 -5.08 -36.98
CA ASN A 369 27.79 -6.40 -37.59
C ASN A 369 27.97 -7.49 -36.55
N ASP A 370 28.74 -7.25 -35.48
CA ASP A 370 28.95 -8.22 -34.41
C ASP A 370 27.64 -8.44 -33.65
N TYR A 371 26.85 -7.40 -33.48
CA TYR A 371 25.58 -7.48 -32.84
C TYR A 371 24.60 -8.37 -33.61
N CYS A 372 24.45 -8.14 -34.91
CA CYS A 372 23.59 -8.93 -35.77
C CYS A 372 24.06 -10.39 -35.87
N GLU A 373 25.39 -10.63 -35.93
CA GLU A 373 25.93 -11.98 -35.92
C GLU A 373 25.68 -12.72 -34.60
N ASN A 374 25.71 -12.01 -33.46
CA ASN A 374 25.34 -12.57 -32.18
C ASN A 374 23.86 -12.97 -32.14
N ILE A 375 22.98 -12.10 -32.68
CA ILE A 375 21.55 -12.42 -32.80
C ILE A 375 21.35 -13.65 -33.69
N ARG A 376 21.99 -13.69 -34.87
CA ARG A 376 21.88 -14.84 -35.79
C ARG A 376 22.33 -16.13 -35.13
N LYS A 377 23.48 -16.13 -34.45
CA LYS A 377 23.97 -17.28 -33.69
C LYS A 377 23.06 -17.69 -32.57
N ALA A 378 22.56 -16.73 -31.80
CA ALA A 378 21.65 -17.01 -30.72
C ALA A 378 20.39 -17.78 -31.18
N VAL A 379 19.90 -17.49 -32.41
CA VAL A 379 18.76 -18.21 -32.98
C VAL A 379 19.19 -19.58 -33.56
N VAL A 380 20.32 -19.67 -34.25
CA VAL A 380 20.83 -20.92 -34.84
C VAL A 380 21.18 -21.95 -33.77
N ASP A 381 21.69 -21.50 -32.61
CA ASP A 381 22.12 -22.35 -31.51
C ASP A 381 20.94 -22.75 -30.57
N LEU A 382 19.70 -22.34 -30.89
CA LEU A 382 18.52 -22.75 -30.10
C LEU A 382 18.27 -24.26 -30.25
N SER A 383 18.14 -24.91 -29.11
CA SER A 383 17.59 -26.28 -29.03
C SER A 383 16.10 -26.16 -28.75
N ILE A 384 15.28 -26.57 -29.74
CA ILE A 384 13.82 -26.48 -29.65
C ILE A 384 13.23 -27.90 -29.67
N PRO A 385 13.09 -28.53 -28.50
CA PRO A 385 12.50 -29.86 -28.41
C PRO A 385 10.99 -29.78 -28.66
N PHE A 386 10.51 -30.59 -29.57
CA PHE A 386 9.07 -30.74 -29.83
C PHE A 386 8.73 -32.22 -30.07
N GLN A 387 7.94 -32.83 -29.18
CA GLN A 387 7.71 -34.26 -29.14
C GLN A 387 9.03 -35.07 -29.09
N ASP A 388 9.28 -35.95 -30.05
CA ASP A 388 10.50 -36.76 -30.11
C ASP A 388 11.58 -36.21 -31.08
N VAL A 389 11.43 -34.95 -31.54
CA VAL A 389 12.34 -34.32 -32.49
C VAL A 389 12.86 -33.00 -31.98
N GLU A 390 13.99 -32.57 -32.50
CA GLU A 390 14.55 -31.23 -32.28
C GLU A 390 14.36 -30.42 -33.56
N ILE A 391 13.71 -29.24 -33.42
CA ILE A 391 13.46 -28.32 -34.53
C ILE A 391 14.63 -27.35 -34.62
N ASN A 392 15.35 -27.38 -35.77
CA ASN A 392 16.40 -26.43 -36.08
C ASN A 392 15.88 -25.33 -36.99
N ILE A 393 16.25 -24.11 -36.69
CA ILE A 393 15.78 -22.90 -37.40
C ILE A 393 16.93 -21.96 -37.74
N THR A 394 16.68 -21.08 -38.68
CA THR A 394 17.53 -19.92 -38.94
C THR A 394 16.68 -18.66 -39.04
N ILE A 395 17.33 -17.50 -39.02
CA ILE A 395 16.70 -16.21 -39.15
C ILE A 395 17.41 -15.36 -40.19
N SER A 396 16.63 -14.66 -40.99
CA SER A 396 17.14 -13.66 -41.94
C SER A 396 16.73 -12.26 -41.47
N GLY A 397 17.56 -11.24 -41.80
CA GLY A 397 17.23 -9.87 -41.42
C GLY A 397 17.76 -8.80 -42.36
N GLY A 398 17.07 -7.67 -42.38
CA GLY A 398 17.50 -6.44 -42.97
C GLY A 398 17.87 -5.42 -41.88
N VAL A 399 19.01 -4.78 -42.06
CA VAL A 399 19.58 -3.84 -41.10
C VAL A 399 19.68 -2.46 -41.70
N ILE A 400 19.23 -1.44 -41.01
CA ILE A 400 19.24 -0.06 -41.46
C ILE A 400 19.71 0.87 -40.34
N ASN A 401 20.55 1.84 -40.64
CA ASN A 401 20.93 2.90 -39.71
C ASN A 401 20.08 4.14 -39.95
N SER A 402 19.72 4.84 -38.88
CA SER A 402 18.92 6.07 -38.94
C SER A 402 19.53 7.18 -39.80
N SER A 403 20.86 7.17 -40.00
CA SER A 403 21.56 8.11 -40.89
C SER A 403 21.30 7.89 -42.39
N GLU A 404 20.75 6.76 -42.79
CA GLU A 404 20.49 6.39 -44.18
C GLU A 404 19.13 6.87 -44.70
N VAL A 405 18.22 7.34 -43.78
CA VAL A 405 16.82 7.63 -44.08
C VAL A 405 16.39 8.97 -43.50
N LYS A 406 15.27 9.50 -43.99
CA LYS A 406 14.73 10.78 -43.56
C LYS A 406 13.58 10.66 -42.57
N ASP A 407 12.86 9.56 -42.61
CA ASP A 407 11.66 9.34 -41.79
C ASP A 407 11.43 7.84 -41.46
N GLN A 408 10.45 7.59 -40.63
CA GLN A 408 10.10 6.26 -40.14
C GLN A 408 9.61 5.34 -41.28
N GLU A 409 8.87 5.87 -42.26
CA GLU A 409 8.33 5.08 -43.36
C GLU A 409 9.46 4.55 -44.26
N GLU A 410 10.42 5.41 -44.59
CA GLU A 410 11.61 5.04 -45.36
C GLU A 410 12.46 4.02 -44.56
N LEU A 411 12.60 4.18 -43.24
CA LEU A 411 13.35 3.26 -42.39
C LEU A 411 12.79 1.83 -42.44
N VAL A 412 11.48 1.67 -42.24
CA VAL A 412 10.82 0.37 -42.25
C VAL A 412 10.84 -0.25 -43.64
N ASN A 413 10.50 0.52 -44.66
CA ASN A 413 10.47 0.02 -46.04
C ASN A 413 11.87 -0.50 -46.51
N LEU A 414 12.92 0.23 -46.18
CA LEU A 414 14.27 -0.18 -46.56
C LEU A 414 14.79 -1.39 -45.78
N ALA A 415 14.40 -1.49 -44.48
CA ALA A 415 14.67 -2.68 -43.66
C ALA A 415 14.01 -3.93 -44.25
N ASP A 416 12.75 -3.83 -44.68
CA ASP A 416 12.02 -4.93 -45.31
C ASP A 416 12.59 -5.30 -46.69
N GLU A 417 13.02 -4.32 -47.51
CA GLU A 417 13.70 -4.58 -48.77
C GLU A 417 14.99 -5.37 -48.53
N ARG A 418 15.78 -5.01 -47.51
CA ARG A 418 17.01 -5.74 -47.16
C ARG A 418 16.71 -7.13 -46.59
N LEU A 419 15.67 -7.30 -45.80
CA LEU A 419 15.19 -8.61 -45.34
C LEU A 419 14.82 -9.50 -46.55
N TYR A 420 14.12 -8.97 -47.53
CA TYR A 420 13.77 -9.69 -48.75
C TYR A 420 15.03 -10.15 -49.49
N LYS A 421 16.04 -9.28 -49.66
CA LYS A 421 17.33 -9.63 -50.25
C LYS A 421 18.06 -10.73 -49.46
N ALA A 422 17.98 -10.70 -48.12
CA ALA A 422 18.54 -11.74 -47.26
C ALA A 422 17.90 -13.12 -47.55
N LYS A 423 16.58 -13.15 -47.72
CA LYS A 423 15.83 -14.37 -48.04
C LYS A 423 16.17 -14.91 -49.44
N GLU A 424 16.31 -14.02 -50.46
CA GLU A 424 16.72 -14.43 -51.82
C GLU A 424 18.20 -14.83 -51.89
N GLY A 425 19.07 -14.20 -51.07
CA GLY A 425 20.51 -14.44 -51.04
C GLY A 425 20.95 -15.74 -50.36
N GLY A 426 19.98 -16.62 -49.98
CA GLY A 426 20.29 -17.91 -49.36
C GLY A 426 19.88 -18.04 -47.92
N ARG A 427 19.20 -17.04 -47.33
CA ARG A 427 18.73 -17.02 -45.93
C ARG A 427 19.86 -17.05 -44.90
N ASN A 428 19.49 -17.19 -43.60
CA ASN A 428 20.41 -17.28 -42.46
C ASN A 428 21.50 -16.19 -42.48
N GLN A 429 21.14 -14.95 -42.79
CA GLN A 429 22.04 -13.80 -42.92
C GLN A 429 21.34 -12.48 -42.66
N PHE A 430 22.16 -11.45 -42.37
CA PHE A 430 21.71 -10.08 -42.30
C PHE A 430 22.29 -9.26 -43.46
N ILE A 431 21.46 -8.42 -44.07
CA ILE A 431 21.88 -7.50 -45.17
C ILE A 431 21.91 -6.06 -44.65
N TYR A 432 23.02 -5.35 -44.93
CA TYR A 432 23.28 -3.98 -44.45
C TYR A 432 23.24 -2.93 -45.58
N SER A 433 23.21 -3.35 -46.87
CA SER A 433 23.22 -2.44 -48.01
C SER A 433 22.51 -3.05 -49.23
#